data_b5b50851d43fbb93ff1df7ea62cf3b9a
#
_entry.id   b5b50851d43fbb93ff1df7ea62cf3b9a
#
_cell.length_a   1.000
_cell.length_b   1.000
_cell.length_c   1.000
_cell.angle_alpha   90.00
_cell.angle_beta   90.00
_cell.angle_gamma   90.00
#
_symmetry.space_group_name_H-M   'P 1'
#
loop_
_entity.id
_entity.type
_entity.pdbx_description
1 polymer ?
#
loop_
_entity_poly.entity_id
_entity_poly.type
_entity_poly.pdbx_seq_one_letter_code
_entity_poly.pdbx_strand_id
1 'polypeptide(L)'
;MLASGCVPLFLTDGFREYMMALLAHFGYWLQPSRHQPRGPRPKRRWMPLPQLLYAQVVKTVRRRRLVKVRHRVVFGTLAAVEHVLLACGRKINTAFVERLNLTIRQHVPAVGRRVNTLCQAQDGLRQQLALFQTYYNFCLPHTSLRQPLLLPEPTTSKASATRWQPRTPAMAAGLTDCVWTLREILRFRVPPWPQPQAL
;
A
#
# COMPACT_ATOMS: atom_id res chain seq x y z
N MET A 1 -7.29 6.50 -7.32
CA MET A 1 -8.09 5.26 -7.45
C MET A 1 -7.45 4.40 -8.53
N LEU A 2 -7.27 3.09 -8.28
CA LEU A 2 -6.93 2.17 -9.37
C LEU A 2 -8.14 2.06 -10.30
N ALA A 3 -7.88 2.02 -11.60
CA ALA A 3 -8.96 1.74 -12.55
C ALA A 3 -9.64 0.41 -12.18
N SER A 4 -10.97 0.31 -12.37
CA SER A 4 -11.71 -0.92 -12.08
C SER A 4 -11.08 -2.09 -12.84
N GLY A 5 -10.69 -3.15 -12.13
CA GLY A 5 -10.01 -4.31 -12.71
C GLY A 5 -8.47 -4.24 -12.74
N CYS A 6 -7.85 -3.13 -12.34
CA CYS A 6 -6.40 -3.04 -12.26
C CYS A 6 -5.89 -3.66 -10.96
N VAL A 7 -5.11 -4.73 -11.07
CA VAL A 7 -4.41 -5.35 -9.94
C VAL A 7 -2.98 -4.82 -9.89
N PRO A 8 -2.56 -4.14 -8.81
CA PRO A 8 -1.21 -3.59 -8.71
C PRO A 8 -0.16 -4.68 -8.53
N LEU A 9 1.09 -4.37 -8.91
CA LEU A 9 2.24 -5.18 -8.52
C LEU A 9 2.57 -4.95 -7.05
N PHE A 10 2.66 -6.03 -6.28
CA PHE A 10 3.06 -5.99 -4.87
C PHE A 10 4.52 -6.41 -4.69
N LEU A 11 5.26 -5.60 -3.94
CA LEU A 11 6.65 -5.87 -3.56
C LEU A 11 6.77 -5.77 -2.05
N THR A 12 7.11 -6.88 -1.37
CA THR A 12 7.26 -6.88 0.08
C THR A 12 8.53 -7.62 0.52
N ASP A 13 8.77 -7.64 1.81
CA ASP A 13 9.73 -8.55 2.42
C ASP A 13 9.19 -10.01 2.47
N GLY A 14 9.96 -10.93 3.05
CA GLY A 14 9.58 -12.34 3.15
C GLY A 14 8.52 -12.66 4.22
N PHE A 15 7.81 -11.66 4.78
CA PHE A 15 6.81 -11.89 5.81
C PHE A 15 5.57 -12.62 5.26
N ARG A 16 5.24 -13.75 5.86
CA ARG A 16 4.23 -14.69 5.35
C ARG A 16 2.83 -14.10 5.26
N GLU A 17 2.48 -13.22 6.19
CA GLU A 17 1.14 -12.66 6.31
C GLU A 17 0.73 -11.81 5.10
N TYR A 18 1.71 -11.19 4.41
CA TYR A 18 1.42 -10.48 3.16
C TYR A 18 0.86 -11.40 2.08
N MET A 19 1.43 -12.61 1.94
CA MET A 19 0.93 -13.60 0.98
C MET A 19 -0.51 -14.01 1.30
N MET A 20 -0.81 -14.26 2.58
CA MET A 20 -2.14 -14.65 3.02
C MET A 20 -3.17 -13.53 2.80
N ALA A 21 -2.79 -12.28 3.12
CA ALA A 21 -3.64 -11.13 2.90
C ALA A 21 -3.93 -10.90 1.40
N LEU A 22 -2.90 -11.03 0.55
CA LEU A 22 -3.07 -10.90 -0.90
C LEU A 22 -3.97 -11.99 -1.47
N LEU A 23 -3.80 -13.24 -1.03
CA LEU A 23 -4.69 -14.32 -1.42
C LEU A 23 -6.14 -14.09 -0.95
N ALA A 24 -6.35 -13.54 0.25
CA ALA A 24 -7.69 -13.25 0.74
C ALA A 24 -8.40 -12.18 -0.09
N HIS A 25 -7.67 -11.16 -0.58
CA HIS A 25 -8.23 -10.05 -1.35
C HIS A 25 -8.26 -10.28 -2.86
N PHE A 26 -7.25 -10.97 -3.40
CA PHE A 26 -7.05 -11.17 -4.83
C PHE A 26 -7.09 -12.65 -5.22
N GLY A 27 -7.88 -13.44 -4.50
CA GLY A 27 -8.10 -14.84 -4.80
C GLY A 27 -9.52 -15.11 -5.33
N TYR A 28 -9.68 -16.26 -5.96
CA TYR A 28 -10.97 -16.75 -6.42
C TYR A 28 -11.07 -18.29 -6.28
N TRP A 29 -12.30 -18.80 -6.23
CA TRP A 29 -12.54 -20.21 -6.20
C TRP A 29 -12.47 -20.81 -7.60
N LEU A 30 -11.54 -21.75 -7.80
CA LEU A 30 -11.44 -22.57 -9.00
C LEU A 30 -12.03 -23.95 -8.74
N GLN A 31 -12.95 -24.38 -9.60
CA GLN A 31 -13.42 -25.75 -9.65
C GLN A 31 -12.66 -26.47 -10.77
N PRO A 32 -11.70 -27.36 -10.47
CA PRO A 32 -10.99 -28.08 -11.51
C PRO A 32 -11.94 -28.96 -12.32
N SER A 33 -11.71 -29.06 -13.62
CA SER A 33 -12.40 -29.98 -14.49
C SER A 33 -12.03 -31.44 -14.15
N ARG A 34 -12.94 -32.36 -14.37
CA ARG A 34 -12.65 -33.80 -14.24
C ARG A 34 -11.72 -34.24 -15.38
N HIS A 35 -10.61 -34.90 -15.05
CA HIS A 35 -9.73 -35.52 -16.04
C HIS A 35 -10.25 -36.90 -16.49
N GLN A 36 -11.04 -37.56 -15.63
CA GLN A 36 -11.60 -38.87 -15.94
C GLN A 36 -13.11 -38.91 -15.64
N PRO A 37 -13.93 -39.59 -16.46
CA PRO A 37 -15.38 -39.65 -16.26
C PRO A 37 -15.79 -40.38 -14.97
N ARG A 38 -14.96 -41.30 -14.48
CA ARG A 38 -15.16 -42.04 -13.23
C ARG A 38 -14.19 -41.59 -12.16
N GLY A 39 -14.62 -41.55 -10.88
CA GLY A 39 -13.83 -41.17 -9.72
C GLY A 39 -14.42 -39.98 -8.95
N PRO A 40 -13.82 -39.60 -7.79
CA PRO A 40 -14.30 -38.51 -6.96
C PRO A 40 -14.15 -37.15 -7.69
N ARG A 41 -15.09 -36.23 -7.43
CA ARG A 41 -15.01 -34.90 -7.99
C ARG A 41 -13.83 -34.13 -7.36
N PRO A 42 -13.00 -33.42 -8.15
CA PRO A 42 -11.95 -32.57 -7.61
C PRO A 42 -12.52 -31.52 -6.65
N LYS A 43 -11.87 -31.30 -5.51
CA LYS A 43 -12.27 -30.27 -4.56
C LYS A 43 -11.97 -28.88 -5.14
N ARG A 44 -12.83 -27.91 -4.81
CA ARG A 44 -12.57 -26.51 -5.11
C ARG A 44 -11.25 -26.06 -4.48
N ARG A 45 -10.50 -25.25 -5.20
CA ARG A 45 -9.23 -24.69 -4.75
C ARG A 45 -9.29 -23.16 -4.79
N TRP A 46 -8.74 -22.53 -3.76
CA TRP A 46 -8.58 -21.09 -3.74
C TRP A 46 -7.30 -20.71 -4.50
N MET A 47 -7.43 -19.93 -5.55
CA MET A 47 -6.33 -19.58 -6.45
C MET A 47 -6.14 -18.07 -6.51
N PRO A 48 -4.90 -17.56 -6.68
CA PRO A 48 -4.68 -16.15 -6.95
C PRO A 48 -5.24 -15.75 -8.31
N LEU A 49 -5.71 -14.51 -8.44
CA LEU A 49 -6.09 -13.95 -9.73
C LEU A 49 -4.92 -14.04 -10.71
N PRO A 50 -5.15 -14.39 -12.00
CA PRO A 50 -4.07 -14.50 -13.00
C PRO A 50 -3.26 -13.21 -13.19
N GLN A 51 -3.89 -12.04 -12.97
CA GLN A 51 -3.25 -10.74 -13.07
C GLN A 51 -2.44 -10.35 -11.83
N LEU A 52 -2.55 -11.10 -10.73
CA LEU A 52 -1.84 -10.79 -9.50
C LEU A 52 -0.35 -11.02 -9.67
N LEU A 53 0.42 -9.94 -9.59
CA LEU A 53 1.87 -9.96 -9.58
C LEU A 53 2.37 -9.69 -8.17
N TYR A 54 3.12 -10.63 -7.62
CA TYR A 54 3.68 -10.50 -6.28
C TYR A 54 5.10 -11.03 -6.21
N ALA A 55 6.04 -10.17 -5.79
CA ALA A 55 7.41 -10.57 -5.56
C ALA A 55 7.91 -10.16 -4.17
N GLN A 56 8.84 -10.90 -3.65
CA GLN A 56 9.44 -10.72 -2.33
C GLN A 56 10.94 -10.48 -2.44
N VAL A 57 11.44 -9.61 -1.56
CA VAL A 57 12.87 -9.41 -1.32
C VAL A 57 13.24 -10.15 -0.04
N VAL A 58 13.92 -11.28 -0.17
CA VAL A 58 14.36 -12.10 0.95
C VAL A 58 15.79 -11.74 1.31
N LYS A 59 15.99 -11.14 2.49
CA LYS A 59 17.28 -10.74 3.03
C LYS A 59 17.80 -11.81 3.99
N THR A 60 18.96 -12.37 3.72
CA THR A 60 19.64 -13.29 4.64
C THR A 60 20.64 -12.51 5.47
N VAL A 61 20.47 -12.51 6.79
CA VAL A 61 21.33 -11.80 7.74
C VAL A 61 22.07 -12.83 8.59
N ARG A 62 23.40 -12.72 8.68
CA ARG A 62 24.24 -13.49 9.63
C ARG A 62 25.05 -12.53 10.49
N ARG A 63 25.10 -12.76 11.81
CA ARG A 63 25.83 -11.91 12.78
C ARG A 63 25.54 -10.41 12.58
N ARG A 64 24.24 -10.04 12.39
CA ARG A 64 23.75 -8.67 12.15
C ARG A 64 24.26 -8.03 10.85
N ARG A 65 24.91 -8.77 9.94
CA ARG A 65 25.35 -8.29 8.62
C ARG A 65 24.50 -8.92 7.54
N LEU A 66 24.10 -8.10 6.53
CA LEU A 66 23.42 -8.57 5.35
C LEU A 66 24.40 -9.40 4.49
N VAL A 67 24.10 -10.69 4.33
CA VAL A 67 24.95 -11.63 3.57
C VAL A 67 24.44 -11.79 2.15
N LYS A 68 23.12 -11.89 1.98
CA LYS A 68 22.51 -12.18 0.69
C LYS A 68 21.13 -11.53 0.56
N VAL A 69 20.84 -11.04 -0.65
CA VAL A 69 19.50 -10.59 -1.06
C VAL A 69 19.06 -11.50 -2.21
N ARG A 70 17.87 -12.05 -2.10
CA ARG A 70 17.22 -12.84 -3.17
C ARG A 70 15.89 -12.23 -3.53
N HIS A 71 15.58 -12.19 -4.81
CA HIS A 71 14.25 -11.86 -5.31
C HIS A 71 13.49 -13.18 -5.56
N ARG A 72 12.28 -13.28 -5.03
CA ARG A 72 11.41 -14.43 -5.17
C ARG A 72 10.07 -13.97 -5.75
N VAL A 73 9.72 -14.42 -6.93
CA VAL A 73 8.37 -14.23 -7.46
C VAL A 73 7.46 -15.29 -6.84
N VAL A 74 6.37 -14.86 -6.22
CA VAL A 74 5.39 -15.73 -5.56
C VAL A 74 4.17 -15.93 -6.44
N PHE A 75 3.67 -14.86 -7.06
CA PHE A 75 2.57 -14.91 -8.04
C PHE A 75 2.98 -14.17 -9.30
N GLY A 76 2.61 -14.72 -10.45
CA GLY A 76 3.02 -14.26 -11.77
C GLY A 76 4.37 -14.79 -12.22
N THR A 77 4.95 -14.16 -13.24
CA THR A 77 6.26 -14.51 -13.79
C THR A 77 7.26 -13.39 -13.58
N LEU A 78 8.55 -13.72 -13.54
CA LEU A 78 9.61 -12.72 -13.41
C LEU A 78 9.55 -11.69 -14.53
N ALA A 79 9.36 -12.15 -15.77
CA ALA A 79 9.25 -11.29 -16.94
C ALA A 79 8.11 -10.27 -16.84
N ALA A 80 6.92 -10.70 -16.34
CA ALA A 80 5.78 -9.81 -16.12
C ALA A 80 6.07 -8.77 -15.04
N VAL A 81 6.73 -9.17 -13.95
CA VAL A 81 7.14 -8.26 -12.86
C VAL A 81 8.14 -7.22 -13.38
N GLU A 82 9.16 -7.66 -14.13
CA GLU A 82 10.17 -6.78 -14.71
C GLU A 82 9.57 -5.82 -15.74
N HIS A 83 8.66 -6.28 -16.58
CA HIS A 83 7.96 -5.43 -17.55
C HIS A 83 7.22 -4.27 -16.87
N VAL A 84 6.46 -4.56 -15.81
CA VAL A 84 5.74 -3.52 -15.04
C VAL A 84 6.73 -2.55 -14.38
N LEU A 85 7.82 -3.06 -13.82
CA LEU A 85 8.83 -2.23 -13.16
C LEU A 85 9.58 -1.33 -14.15
N LEU A 86 9.92 -1.84 -15.33
CA LEU A 86 10.55 -1.06 -16.39
C LEU A 86 9.64 0.07 -16.88
N ALA A 87 8.35 -0.20 -17.08
CA ALA A 87 7.37 0.82 -17.43
C ALA A 87 7.27 1.96 -16.40
N CYS A 88 7.55 1.65 -15.13
CA CYS A 88 7.59 2.62 -14.04
C CYS A 88 8.99 3.22 -13.77
N GLY A 89 10.04 2.82 -14.51
CA GLY A 89 11.42 3.21 -14.24
C GLY A 89 11.92 2.75 -12.86
N ARG A 90 11.45 1.60 -12.35
CA ARG A 90 11.71 1.10 -11.00
C ARG A 90 12.39 -0.27 -11.03
N LYS A 91 13.00 -0.64 -9.91
CA LYS A 91 13.60 -1.97 -9.67
C LYS A 91 12.92 -2.62 -8.48
N ILE A 92 13.04 -3.94 -8.35
CA ILE A 92 12.52 -4.70 -7.20
C ILE A 92 13.15 -4.14 -5.92
N ASN A 93 12.32 -3.58 -5.03
CA ASN A 93 12.77 -2.86 -3.85
C ASN A 93 11.68 -2.89 -2.78
N THR A 94 12.06 -3.06 -1.51
CA THR A 94 11.15 -3.01 -0.35
C THR A 94 11.24 -1.72 0.45
N ALA A 95 12.10 -0.76 0.05
CA ALA A 95 12.30 0.47 0.81
C ALA A 95 11.01 1.26 1.02
N PHE A 96 10.09 1.24 0.05
CA PHE A 96 8.81 1.94 0.16
C PHE A 96 7.89 1.30 1.20
N VAL A 97 7.73 -0.02 1.21
CA VAL A 97 6.91 -0.73 2.20
C VAL A 97 7.55 -0.67 3.59
N GLU A 98 8.86 -0.78 3.68
CA GLU A 98 9.59 -0.61 4.95
C GLU A 98 9.40 0.81 5.52
N ARG A 99 9.46 1.84 4.66
CA ARG A 99 9.20 3.23 5.05
C ARG A 99 7.76 3.43 5.50
N LEU A 100 6.79 2.89 4.77
CA LEU A 100 5.38 2.95 5.15
C LEU A 100 5.13 2.26 6.49
N ASN A 101 5.68 1.06 6.68
CA ASN A 101 5.57 0.33 7.93
C ASN A 101 6.16 1.10 9.12
N LEU A 102 7.30 1.80 8.91
CA LEU A 102 7.89 2.67 9.91
C LEU A 102 6.94 3.84 10.24
N THR A 103 6.41 4.50 9.22
CA THR A 103 5.48 5.63 9.39
C THR A 103 4.21 5.19 10.13
N ILE A 104 3.64 4.02 9.80
CA ILE A 104 2.49 3.47 10.53
C ILE A 104 2.83 3.27 12.01
N ARG A 105 3.99 2.66 12.32
CA ARG A 105 4.41 2.44 13.72
C ARG A 105 4.65 3.73 14.50
N GLN A 106 5.02 4.81 13.83
CA GLN A 106 5.23 6.11 14.46
C GLN A 106 3.92 6.87 14.74
N HIS A 107 2.90 6.68 13.90
CA HIS A 107 1.66 7.46 13.97
C HIS A 107 0.48 6.67 14.52
N VAL A 108 0.54 5.33 14.53
CA VAL A 108 -0.52 4.47 15.06
C VAL A 108 -0.03 3.76 16.31
N PRO A 109 -0.34 4.28 17.52
CA PRO A 109 0.15 3.72 18.78
C PRO A 109 -0.17 2.23 18.96
N ALA A 110 -1.36 1.78 18.51
CA ALA A 110 -1.78 0.39 18.61
C ALA A 110 -0.83 -0.61 17.92
N VAL A 111 -0.06 -0.17 16.92
CA VAL A 111 0.95 -0.98 16.18
C VAL A 111 2.37 -0.65 16.62
N GLY A 112 2.55 0.35 17.45
CA GLY A 112 3.85 0.79 17.99
C GLY A 112 4.47 -0.27 18.89
N ARG A 113 5.80 -0.22 19.02
CA ARG A 113 6.52 -1.05 19.97
C ARG A 113 6.60 -0.32 21.31
N ARG A 114 6.35 -1.04 22.43
CA ARG A 114 6.49 -0.52 23.81
C ARG A 114 5.66 0.74 24.07
N VAL A 115 4.47 0.79 23.54
CA VAL A 115 3.54 1.88 23.74
C VAL A 115 2.36 1.37 24.55
N ASN A 116 1.96 2.11 25.59
CA ASN A 116 0.69 1.87 26.27
C ASN A 116 -0.44 2.28 25.34
N THR A 117 -1.23 1.32 24.89
CA THR A 117 -2.37 1.57 24.02
C THR A 117 -3.65 1.09 24.70
N LEU A 118 -4.69 1.90 24.60
CA LEU A 118 -6.04 1.54 25.05
C LEU A 118 -6.77 0.66 24.01
N CYS A 119 -6.17 0.44 22.84
CA CYS A 119 -6.79 -0.35 21.80
C CYS A 119 -6.66 -1.85 22.11
N GLN A 120 -7.73 -2.43 22.64
CA GLN A 120 -7.81 -3.86 22.95
C GLN A 120 -8.66 -4.65 21.94
N ALA A 121 -9.41 -3.96 21.07
CA ALA A 121 -10.32 -4.56 20.12
C ALA A 121 -9.87 -4.32 18.66
N GLN A 122 -10.21 -5.26 17.78
CA GLN A 122 -9.90 -5.18 16.35
C GLN A 122 -10.54 -3.94 15.70
N ASP A 123 -11.73 -3.55 16.13
CA ASP A 123 -12.43 -2.38 15.57
C ASP A 123 -11.74 -1.07 15.93
N GLY A 124 -11.22 -0.93 17.15
CA GLY A 124 -10.41 0.23 17.53
C GLY A 124 -9.15 0.35 16.68
N LEU A 125 -8.48 -0.77 16.39
CA LEU A 125 -7.33 -0.78 15.48
C LEU A 125 -7.72 -0.38 14.06
N ARG A 126 -8.83 -0.90 13.54
CA ARG A 126 -9.34 -0.53 12.20
C ARG A 126 -9.63 0.97 12.10
N GLN A 127 -10.27 1.54 13.11
CA GLN A 127 -10.58 2.98 13.17
C GLN A 127 -9.30 3.83 13.20
N GLN A 128 -8.31 3.45 14.01
CA GLN A 128 -7.02 4.14 14.05
C GLN A 128 -6.28 4.08 12.71
N LEU A 129 -6.30 2.91 12.06
CA LEU A 129 -5.68 2.74 10.73
C LEU A 129 -6.43 3.54 9.66
N ALA A 130 -7.76 3.59 9.70
CA ALA A 130 -8.56 4.38 8.76
C ALA A 130 -8.29 5.90 8.93
N LEU A 131 -8.24 6.38 10.17
CA LEU A 131 -7.87 7.77 10.46
C LEU A 131 -6.46 8.08 10.00
N PHE A 132 -5.51 7.17 10.28
CA PHE A 132 -4.13 7.32 9.81
C PHE A 132 -4.05 7.34 8.28
N GLN A 133 -4.77 6.46 7.59
CA GLN A 133 -4.80 6.43 6.12
C GLN A 133 -5.30 7.75 5.54
N THR A 134 -6.36 8.31 6.12
CA THR A 134 -6.89 9.60 5.69
C THR A 134 -5.88 10.72 5.95
N TYR A 135 -5.33 10.78 7.16
CA TYR A 135 -4.29 11.74 7.53
C TYR A 135 -3.06 11.64 6.62
N TYR A 136 -2.56 10.43 6.38
CA TYR A 136 -1.40 10.17 5.52
C TYR A 136 -1.62 10.68 4.09
N ASN A 137 -2.82 10.47 3.55
CA ASN A 137 -3.11 10.82 2.18
C ASN A 137 -3.42 12.32 1.99
N PHE A 138 -4.08 12.96 2.93
CA PHE A 138 -4.57 14.34 2.77
C PHE A 138 -3.74 15.39 3.51
N CYS A 139 -3.15 15.04 4.68
CA CYS A 139 -2.43 16.01 5.51
C CYS A 139 -0.92 15.90 5.44
N LEU A 140 -0.37 14.74 5.05
CA LEU A 140 1.07 14.50 5.14
C LEU A 140 1.75 14.72 3.78
N PRO A 141 2.51 15.84 3.57
CA PRO A 141 3.25 16.02 2.34
C PRO A 141 4.41 15.03 2.21
N HIS A 142 4.62 14.54 1.01
CA HIS A 142 5.71 13.62 0.70
C HIS A 142 6.80 14.31 -0.11
N THR A 143 8.05 14.21 0.34
CA THR A 143 9.18 14.80 -0.36
C THR A 143 9.37 14.29 -1.79
N SER A 144 8.99 13.03 -2.04
CA SER A 144 9.05 12.43 -3.38
C SER A 144 7.96 12.93 -4.34
N LEU A 145 6.90 13.55 -3.81
CA LEU A 145 5.77 14.07 -4.59
C LEU A 145 5.84 15.59 -4.79
N ARG A 146 6.77 16.28 -4.12
CA ARG A 146 6.96 17.71 -4.23
C ARG A 146 7.22 18.14 -5.68
N GLN A 147 6.69 19.28 -6.07
CA GLN A 147 6.91 19.89 -7.39
C GLN A 147 7.80 21.11 -7.28
N PRO A 148 8.67 21.39 -8.28
CA PRO A 148 9.43 22.64 -8.32
C PRO A 148 8.46 23.80 -8.52
N LEU A 149 8.64 24.89 -7.78
CA LEU A 149 7.95 26.15 -8.01
C LEU A 149 8.56 26.84 -9.24
N LEU A 150 7.73 27.31 -10.14
CA LEU A 150 8.15 28.05 -11.33
C LEU A 150 8.79 29.40 -10.96
N LEU A 151 8.31 30.01 -9.88
CA LEU A 151 8.88 31.24 -9.29
C LEU A 151 9.12 30.98 -7.80
N PRO A 152 10.35 31.22 -7.27
CA PRO A 152 10.61 31.10 -5.85
C PRO A 152 9.81 32.14 -5.07
N GLU A 153 8.95 31.69 -4.16
CA GLU A 153 8.26 32.62 -3.24
C GLU A 153 9.28 33.29 -2.31
N PRO A 154 9.28 34.62 -2.21
CA PRO A 154 10.13 35.31 -1.25
C PRO A 154 9.66 35.04 0.17
N THR A 155 10.40 34.22 0.89
CA THR A 155 10.16 34.02 2.32
C THR A 155 10.64 35.24 3.11
N THR A 156 9.78 35.76 3.96
CA THR A 156 10.03 36.95 4.84
C THR A 156 11.04 36.68 5.95
N SER A 157 11.58 35.48 6.07
CA SER A 157 12.64 35.14 7.03
C SER A 157 13.93 34.75 6.31
N LYS A 158 15.08 34.93 6.95
CA LYS A 158 16.45 34.59 6.49
C LYS A 158 16.69 33.18 5.98
N ALA A 159 15.63 32.36 5.78
CA ALA A 159 15.66 31.06 5.19
C ALA A 159 15.62 31.13 3.66
N SER A 160 16.43 30.32 2.99
CA SER A 160 16.51 30.25 1.53
C SER A 160 15.13 30.12 0.91
N ALA A 161 14.86 30.84 -0.18
CA ALA A 161 13.61 30.81 -0.92
C ALA A 161 13.10 29.40 -1.12
N THR A 162 11.84 29.15 -0.79
CA THR A 162 11.20 27.83 -0.96
C THR A 162 11.14 27.50 -2.44
N ARG A 163 11.91 26.50 -2.87
CA ARG A 163 11.99 26.08 -4.28
C ARG A 163 10.97 24.98 -4.62
N TRP A 164 10.25 24.46 -3.63
CA TRP A 164 9.42 23.26 -3.79
C TRP A 164 8.06 23.47 -3.15
N GLN A 165 7.02 23.14 -3.91
CA GLN A 165 5.66 23.06 -3.38
C GLN A 165 5.46 21.70 -2.71
N PRO A 166 5.02 21.67 -1.43
CA PRO A 166 4.69 20.41 -0.77
C PRO A 166 3.46 19.78 -1.42
N ARG A 167 3.46 18.46 -1.57
CA ARG A 167 2.36 17.73 -2.20
C ARG A 167 2.04 16.46 -1.43
N THR A 168 0.75 16.23 -1.17
CA THR A 168 0.24 15.01 -0.54
C THR A 168 -0.11 13.96 -1.60
N PRO A 169 -0.26 12.66 -1.20
CA PRO A 169 -0.73 11.63 -2.12
C PRO A 169 -2.09 11.94 -2.73
N ALA A 170 -3.03 12.53 -1.98
CA ALA A 170 -4.34 12.93 -2.49
C ALA A 170 -4.24 14.02 -3.56
N MET A 171 -3.35 15.02 -3.36
CA MET A 171 -3.04 16.03 -4.38
C MET A 171 -2.41 15.39 -5.63
N ALA A 172 -1.53 14.41 -5.44
CA ALA A 172 -0.91 13.70 -6.57
C ALA A 172 -1.92 12.86 -7.37
N ALA A 173 -2.97 12.38 -6.71
CA ALA A 173 -4.07 11.64 -7.32
C ALA A 173 -5.19 12.54 -7.88
N GLY A 174 -5.07 13.88 -7.77
CA GLY A 174 -6.08 14.83 -8.25
C GLY A 174 -7.37 14.85 -7.42
N LEU A 175 -7.32 14.36 -6.17
CA LEU A 175 -8.49 14.34 -5.28
C LEU A 175 -8.68 15.64 -4.50
N THR A 176 -7.64 16.45 -4.40
CA THR A 176 -7.63 17.77 -3.76
C THR A 176 -6.49 18.61 -4.35
N ASP A 177 -6.59 19.91 -4.23
CA ASP A 177 -5.62 20.91 -4.70
C ASP A 177 -4.71 21.44 -3.57
N CYS A 178 -5.05 21.15 -2.31
CA CYS A 178 -4.36 21.68 -1.14
C CYS A 178 -4.03 20.60 -0.11
N VAL A 179 -3.13 20.95 0.81
CA VAL A 179 -2.82 20.13 1.98
C VAL A 179 -3.88 20.40 3.04
N TRP A 180 -4.60 19.36 3.44
CA TRP A 180 -5.63 19.47 4.47
C TRP A 180 -5.05 19.48 5.87
N THR A 181 -5.72 20.19 6.76
CA THR A 181 -5.48 20.11 8.20
C THR A 181 -6.25 18.94 8.81
N LEU A 182 -5.78 18.44 9.96
CA LEU A 182 -6.52 17.40 10.69
C LEU A 182 -7.94 17.86 11.08
N ARG A 183 -8.10 19.16 11.36
CA ARG A 183 -9.42 19.76 11.65
C ARG A 183 -10.38 19.65 10.48
N GLU A 184 -9.91 19.88 9.26
CA GLU A 184 -10.72 19.75 8.04
C GLU A 184 -11.15 18.30 7.84
N ILE A 185 -10.24 17.33 8.01
CA ILE A 185 -10.59 15.90 7.96
C ILE A 185 -11.70 15.56 8.96
N LEU A 186 -11.54 15.97 10.23
CA LEU A 186 -12.50 15.62 11.28
C LEU A 186 -13.86 16.32 11.11
N ARG A 187 -13.91 17.43 10.39
CA ARG A 187 -15.13 18.17 10.09
C ARG A 187 -15.75 17.82 8.74
N PHE A 188 -15.03 17.07 7.92
CA PHE A 188 -15.52 16.69 6.60
C PHE A 188 -16.74 15.78 6.74
N ARG A 189 -17.88 16.25 6.24
CA ARG A 189 -19.10 15.44 6.19
C ARG A 189 -19.02 14.54 4.96
N VAL A 190 -18.87 13.25 5.19
CA VAL A 190 -18.99 12.26 4.11
C VAL A 190 -20.46 12.23 3.69
N PRO A 191 -20.78 12.49 2.40
CA PRO A 191 -22.13 12.29 1.92
C PRO A 191 -22.61 10.88 2.24
N PRO A 192 -23.90 10.67 2.56
CA PRO A 192 -24.41 9.33 2.77
C PRO A 192 -24.07 8.49 1.53
N TRP A 193 -23.36 7.40 1.76
CA TRP A 193 -23.02 6.46 0.69
C TRP A 193 -24.33 6.00 0.04
N PRO A 194 -24.43 6.02 -1.32
CA PRO A 194 -25.62 5.50 -1.96
C PRO A 194 -25.81 4.05 -1.51
N GLN A 195 -26.90 3.79 -0.80
CA GLN A 195 -27.28 2.43 -0.41
C GLN A 195 -27.36 1.61 -1.72
N PRO A 196 -26.79 0.40 -1.77
CA PRO A 196 -27.02 -0.48 -2.90
C PRO A 196 -28.53 -0.64 -3.03
N GLN A 197 -29.09 -0.25 -4.15
CA GLN A 197 -30.51 -0.48 -4.42
C GLN A 197 -30.70 -1.99 -4.30
N ALA A 198 -31.54 -2.41 -3.35
CA ALA A 198 -31.96 -3.80 -3.25
C ALA A 198 -32.63 -4.19 -4.58
N LEU A 199 -31.99 -5.08 -5.31
CA LEU A 199 -32.54 -5.75 -6.49
C LEU A 199 -33.59 -6.76 -6.05
#